data_f0272589d5745ea2cc6c7ef91574ead1
#
_entry.id   f0272589d5745ea2cc6c7ef91574ead1
#
_cell.length_a   1.000
_cell.length_b   1.000
_cell.length_c   1.000
_cell.angle_alpha   90.00
_cell.angle_beta   90.00
_cell.angle_gamma   90.00
#
_symmetry.space_group_name_H-M   'P 1'
#
loop_
_entity.id
_entity.type
_entity.pdbx_description
1 polymer ?
#
loop_
_entity_poly.entity_id
_entity_poly.type
_entity_poly.pdbx_seq_one_letter_code
_entity_poly.pdbx_strand_id
1 'polypeptide(L)'
;MIACLDARMGEIYHAAYQKQDGVWHTVSEPALCSPQYLPVLEGTGWVGCGSGFDAYTEALQSAYAGQIKHITHGVSPHARHIASLAMPVFQQGRGVDASLAAPYYIRDKVALKTNER
;
A
#
# COMPACT_ATOMS: atom_id res chain seq x y z
N MET A 1 -7.58 3.82 5.60
CA MET A 1 -7.50 3.09 4.33
C MET A 1 -6.35 2.11 4.39
N ILE A 2 -6.59 0.88 3.97
CA ILE A 2 -5.56 -0.16 3.79
C ILE A 2 -5.36 -0.33 2.28
N ALA A 3 -4.16 -0.06 1.79
CA ALA A 3 -3.79 -0.24 0.40
C ALA A 3 -2.95 -1.51 0.24
N CYS A 4 -3.41 -2.44 -0.58
CA CYS A 4 -2.72 -3.68 -0.86
C CYS A 4 -2.60 -3.87 -2.37
N LEU A 5 -1.39 -4.05 -2.86
CA LEU A 5 -1.13 -4.38 -4.27
C LEU A 5 -0.58 -5.81 -4.37
N ASP A 6 -1.05 -6.57 -5.33
CA ASP A 6 -0.45 -7.86 -5.67
C ASP A 6 1.00 -7.63 -6.13
N ALA A 7 1.94 -8.14 -5.36
CA ALA A 7 3.37 -8.00 -5.62
C ALA A 7 3.95 -9.18 -6.41
N ARG A 8 3.09 -10.11 -6.85
CA ARG A 8 3.47 -11.39 -7.45
C ARG A 8 4.20 -12.30 -6.44
N MET A 9 4.52 -13.51 -6.85
CA MET A 9 5.26 -14.51 -6.05
C MET A 9 4.59 -14.85 -4.72
N GLY A 10 3.25 -14.74 -4.65
CA GLY A 10 2.48 -15.01 -3.42
C GLY A 10 2.59 -13.92 -2.35
N GLU A 11 3.01 -12.71 -2.71
CA GLU A 11 3.22 -11.59 -1.81
C GLU A 11 2.40 -10.36 -2.21
N ILE A 12 2.24 -9.45 -1.28
CA ILE A 12 1.58 -8.16 -1.47
C ILE A 12 2.46 -7.00 -0.98
N TYR A 13 2.32 -5.86 -1.62
CA TYR A 13 2.73 -4.59 -1.04
C TYR A 13 1.57 -4.07 -0.19
N HIS A 14 1.84 -3.81 1.06
CA HIS A 14 0.86 -3.36 2.06
C HIS A 14 1.26 -2.02 2.65
N ALA A 15 0.29 -1.13 2.80
CA ALA A 15 0.43 0.08 3.60
C ALA A 15 -0.94 0.49 4.19
N ALA A 16 -0.93 1.21 5.30
CA ALA A 16 -2.15 1.73 5.89
C ALA A 16 -2.02 3.23 6.18
N TYR A 17 -3.08 3.96 5.86
CA TYR A 17 -3.14 5.41 5.98
C TYR A 17 -4.43 5.85 6.66
N GLN A 18 -4.34 6.92 7.42
CA GLN A 18 -5.48 7.57 8.05
C GLN A 18 -5.53 9.03 7.63
N LYS A 19 -6.72 9.53 7.31
CA LYS A 19 -6.93 10.93 6.96
C LYS A 19 -7.40 11.69 8.19
N GLN A 20 -6.66 12.73 8.56
CA GLN A 20 -6.99 13.64 9.66
C GLN A 20 -6.87 15.08 9.15
N ASP A 21 -7.91 15.88 9.36
CA ASP A 21 -7.96 17.29 8.93
C ASP A 21 -7.56 17.49 7.45
N GLY A 22 -8.02 16.59 6.58
CA GLY A 22 -7.72 16.64 5.15
C GLY A 22 -6.35 16.12 4.74
N VAL A 23 -5.49 15.75 5.69
CA VAL A 23 -4.12 15.27 5.46
C VAL A 23 -4.02 13.77 5.70
N TRP A 24 -3.33 13.06 4.82
CA TRP A 24 -3.03 11.64 4.99
C TRP A 24 -1.80 11.42 5.86
N HIS A 25 -1.98 10.57 6.88
CA HIS A 25 -0.93 10.12 7.78
C HIS A 25 -0.69 8.63 7.60
N THR A 26 0.58 8.23 7.57
CA THR A 26 0.96 6.82 7.50
C THR A 26 0.76 6.17 8.86
N VAL A 27 -0.03 5.10 8.91
CA VAL A 27 -0.24 4.26 10.11
C VAL A 27 0.64 3.01 10.06
N SER A 28 0.77 2.43 8.86
CA SER A 28 1.68 1.31 8.59
C SER A 28 2.46 1.63 7.33
N GLU A 29 3.77 1.68 7.43
CA GLU A 29 4.67 1.98 6.32
C GLU A 29 4.53 0.95 5.19
N PRO A 30 4.76 1.36 3.93
CA PRO A 30 4.79 0.43 2.82
C PRO A 30 5.78 -0.71 3.05
N ALA A 31 5.29 -1.94 2.98
CA ALA A 31 6.08 -3.15 3.20
C ALA A 31 5.66 -4.26 2.26
N LEU A 32 6.57 -5.17 1.99
CA LEU A 32 6.32 -6.43 1.31
C LEU A 32 5.94 -7.48 2.35
N CYS A 33 4.77 -8.09 2.20
CA CYS A 33 4.22 -9.03 3.16
C CYS A 33 3.68 -10.29 2.48
N SER A 34 3.69 -11.41 3.20
CA SER A 34 2.83 -12.53 2.87
C SER A 34 1.38 -12.22 3.28
N PRO A 35 0.37 -12.62 2.49
CA PRO A 35 -1.04 -12.45 2.87
C PRO A 35 -1.43 -13.14 4.19
N GLN A 36 -0.63 -14.10 4.66
CA GLN A 36 -0.82 -14.80 5.94
C GLN A 36 -0.18 -14.09 7.14
N TYR A 37 0.72 -13.13 6.89
CA TYR A 37 1.47 -12.42 7.94
C TYR A 37 1.44 -10.91 7.68
N LEU A 38 0.34 -10.30 8.06
CA LEU A 38 0.05 -8.90 7.80
C LEU A 38 0.38 -8.03 9.02
N PRO A 39 0.73 -6.76 8.82
CA PRO A 39 0.87 -5.81 9.90
C PRO A 39 -0.40 -5.71 10.74
N VAL A 40 -0.25 -5.68 12.05
CA VAL A 40 -1.37 -5.46 12.97
C VAL A 40 -1.83 -4.01 12.87
N LEU A 41 -3.12 -3.82 12.72
CA LEU A 41 -3.75 -2.49 12.71
C LEU A 41 -4.73 -2.38 13.88
N GLU A 42 -4.80 -1.20 14.45
CA GLU A 42 -5.76 -0.88 15.51
C GLU A 42 -7.01 -0.20 14.93
N GLY A 43 -8.10 -0.28 15.69
CA GLY A 43 -9.35 0.39 15.36
C GLY A 43 -10.20 -0.33 14.32
N THR A 44 -11.27 0.32 13.91
CA THR A 44 -12.29 -0.19 12.99
C THR A 44 -12.62 0.86 11.92
N GLY A 45 -13.47 0.48 10.97
CA GLY A 45 -13.90 1.40 9.91
C GLY A 45 -12.88 1.54 8.77
N TRP A 46 -11.92 0.65 8.69
CA TRP A 46 -10.94 0.63 7.61
C TRP A 46 -11.60 0.33 6.26
N VAL A 47 -11.10 0.97 5.23
CA VAL A 47 -11.48 0.71 3.83
C VAL A 47 -10.30 0.05 3.14
N GLY A 48 -10.52 -1.14 2.57
CA GLY A 48 -9.53 -1.85 1.80
C GLY A 48 -9.59 -1.50 0.31
N CYS A 49 -8.46 -1.40 -0.37
CA CYS A 49 -8.40 -1.19 -1.81
C CYS A 49 -7.08 -1.73 -2.41
N GLY A 50 -7.09 -1.89 -3.72
CA GLY A 50 -5.94 -2.32 -4.50
C GLY A 50 -6.02 -3.78 -4.95
N SER A 51 -5.18 -4.15 -5.91
CA SER A 51 -5.17 -5.49 -6.53
C SER A 51 -4.86 -6.64 -5.56
N GLY A 52 -4.22 -6.36 -4.42
CA GLY A 52 -4.00 -7.34 -3.37
C GLY A 52 -5.30 -7.83 -2.73
N PHE A 53 -6.28 -6.94 -2.56
CA PHE A 53 -7.61 -7.33 -2.09
C PHE A 53 -8.39 -8.17 -3.11
N ASP A 54 -8.16 -7.94 -4.40
CA ASP A 54 -8.79 -8.74 -5.44
C ASP A 54 -8.17 -10.16 -5.51
N ALA A 55 -6.84 -10.26 -5.35
CA ALA A 55 -6.11 -11.52 -5.42
C ALA A 55 -6.21 -12.37 -4.14
N TYR A 56 -6.28 -11.75 -2.97
CA TYR A 56 -6.20 -12.41 -1.66
C TYR A 56 -7.33 -12.00 -0.71
N THR A 57 -8.54 -11.86 -1.25
CA THR A 57 -9.72 -11.35 -0.53
C THR A 57 -9.95 -12.06 0.82
N GLU A 58 -9.97 -13.39 0.82
CA GLU A 58 -10.26 -14.18 2.02
C GLU A 58 -9.20 -13.99 3.11
N ALA A 59 -7.93 -14.01 2.73
CA ALA A 59 -6.83 -13.86 3.68
C ALA A 59 -6.84 -12.47 4.32
N LEU A 60 -7.05 -11.42 3.53
CA LEU A 60 -7.10 -10.04 4.00
C LEU A 60 -8.35 -9.76 4.84
N GLN A 61 -9.51 -10.28 4.45
CA GLN A 61 -10.73 -10.16 5.24
C GLN A 61 -10.63 -10.90 6.58
N SER A 62 -10.00 -12.06 6.58
CA SER A 62 -9.78 -12.84 7.80
C SER A 62 -8.81 -12.15 8.75
N ALA A 63 -7.69 -11.64 8.23
CA ALA A 63 -6.68 -10.96 9.04
C ALA A 63 -7.21 -9.68 9.70
N TYR A 64 -8.07 -8.94 9.01
CA TYR A 64 -8.68 -7.70 9.49
C TYR A 64 -10.16 -7.86 9.81
N ALA A 65 -10.57 -9.04 10.26
CA ALA A 65 -11.95 -9.32 10.63
C ALA A 65 -12.46 -8.35 11.69
N GLY A 66 -13.65 -7.79 11.45
CA GLY A 66 -14.26 -6.77 12.32
C GLY A 66 -13.62 -5.38 12.23
N GLN A 67 -12.54 -5.20 11.49
CA GLN A 67 -11.87 -3.91 11.31
C GLN A 67 -12.21 -3.26 9.96
N ILE A 68 -12.38 -4.05 8.90
CA ILE A 68 -12.72 -3.55 7.56
C ILE A 68 -14.21 -3.25 7.47
N LYS A 69 -14.55 -2.02 7.11
CA LYS A 69 -15.91 -1.57 6.83
C LYS A 69 -16.39 -2.01 5.45
N HIS A 70 -15.54 -1.83 4.42
CA HIS A 70 -15.79 -2.30 3.06
C HIS A 70 -14.48 -2.37 2.26
N ILE A 71 -14.54 -3.08 1.14
CA ILE A 71 -13.45 -3.19 0.17
C ILE A 71 -13.91 -2.52 -1.13
N THR A 72 -13.10 -1.63 -1.67
CA THR A 72 -13.31 -1.03 -2.99
C THR A 72 -12.47 -1.78 -4.00
N HIS A 73 -13.14 -2.53 -4.88
CA HIS A 73 -12.51 -3.32 -5.92
C HIS A 73 -12.17 -2.48 -7.17
N GLY A 74 -11.25 -2.98 -7.99
CA GLY A 74 -10.88 -2.34 -9.26
C GLY A 74 -10.11 -1.04 -9.11
N VAL A 75 -9.58 -0.75 -7.94
CA VAL A 75 -8.74 0.44 -7.71
C VAL A 75 -7.31 0.13 -8.11
N SER A 76 -6.74 0.98 -8.95
CA SER A 76 -5.33 0.92 -9.35
C SER A 76 -4.68 2.30 -9.28
N PRO A 77 -3.34 2.36 -9.15
CA PRO A 77 -2.63 3.63 -9.13
C PRO A 77 -2.79 4.40 -10.45
N HIS A 78 -3.00 5.71 -10.34
CA HIS A 78 -3.05 6.62 -11.48
C HIS A 78 -2.18 7.85 -11.22
N ALA A 79 -1.45 8.30 -12.24
CA ALA A 79 -0.56 9.46 -12.14
C ALA A 79 -1.26 10.73 -11.66
N ARG A 80 -2.53 10.93 -12.00
CA ARG A 80 -3.33 12.08 -11.53
C ARG A 80 -3.42 12.16 -10.00
N HIS A 81 -3.51 11.02 -9.33
CA HIS A 81 -3.58 10.97 -7.86
C HIS A 81 -2.21 11.23 -7.25
N ILE A 82 -1.15 10.73 -7.88
CA ILE A 82 0.22 11.04 -7.47
C ILE A 82 0.49 12.54 -7.59
N ALA A 83 0.08 13.17 -8.70
CA ALA A 83 0.19 14.62 -8.89
C ALA A 83 -0.59 15.39 -7.81
N SER A 84 -1.82 14.97 -7.50
CA SER A 84 -2.64 15.60 -6.46
C SER A 84 -2.00 15.50 -5.06
N LEU A 85 -1.39 14.36 -4.74
CA LEU A 85 -0.68 14.17 -3.47
C LEU A 85 0.64 14.95 -3.41
N ALA A 86 1.31 15.12 -4.54
CA ALA A 86 2.57 15.86 -4.64
C ALA A 86 2.38 17.39 -4.54
N MET A 87 1.23 17.91 -4.95
CA MET A 87 0.99 19.35 -5.02
C MET A 87 1.22 20.10 -3.69
N PRO A 88 0.68 19.66 -2.55
CA PRO A 88 0.96 20.33 -1.27
C PRO A 88 2.43 20.30 -0.89
N VAL A 89 3.13 19.21 -1.20
CA VAL A 89 4.57 19.07 -0.94
C VAL A 89 5.37 20.08 -1.77
N PHE A 90 5.01 20.22 -3.04
CA PHE A 90 5.63 21.20 -3.94
C PHE A 90 5.35 22.64 -3.49
N GLN A 91 4.11 22.96 -3.11
CA GLN A 91 3.72 24.28 -2.63
C GLN A 91 4.43 24.68 -1.33
N GLN A 92 4.82 23.70 -0.51
CA GLN A 92 5.61 23.91 0.72
C GLN A 92 7.13 24.05 0.45
N GLY A 93 7.56 24.05 -0.82
CA GLY A 93 8.96 24.14 -1.19
C GLY A 93 9.77 22.87 -0.88
N ARG A 94 9.12 21.73 -0.69
CA ARG A 94 9.76 20.44 -0.39
C ARG A 94 10.07 19.61 -1.63
N GLY A 95 10.03 20.20 -2.80
CA GLY A 95 10.52 19.59 -4.03
C GLY A 95 12.03 19.33 -3.94
N VAL A 96 12.50 18.33 -4.68
CA VAL A 96 13.91 17.97 -4.77
C VAL A 96 14.39 18.11 -6.21
N ASP A 97 15.71 18.18 -6.39
CA ASP A 97 16.30 18.16 -7.73
C ASP A 97 15.91 16.88 -8.47
N ALA A 98 15.63 16.98 -9.77
CA ALA A 98 15.20 15.85 -10.59
C ALA A 98 16.22 14.70 -10.62
N SER A 99 17.51 15.00 -10.44
CA SER A 99 18.56 13.97 -10.34
C SER A 99 18.42 13.06 -9.10
N LEU A 100 17.68 13.52 -8.08
CA LEU A 100 17.40 12.78 -6.86
C LEU A 100 16.10 11.98 -6.93
N ALA A 101 15.34 12.12 -8.02
CA ALA A 101 14.12 11.35 -8.21
C ALA A 101 14.47 9.88 -8.44
N ALA A 102 14.02 9.03 -7.54
CA ALA A 102 14.25 7.59 -7.61
C ALA A 102 13.01 6.83 -7.12
N PRO A 103 12.75 5.62 -7.66
CA PRO A 103 11.72 4.74 -7.10
C PRO A 103 12.09 4.32 -5.68
N TYR A 104 11.08 4.14 -4.84
CA TYR A 104 11.26 3.49 -3.55
C TYR A 104 11.10 1.97 -3.72
N TYR A 105 12.24 1.27 -3.73
CA TYR A 105 12.27 -0.18 -3.89
C TYR A 105 11.98 -0.87 -2.55
N ILE A 106 10.79 -1.48 -2.42
CA ILE A 106 10.40 -2.22 -1.23
C ILE A 106 10.89 -3.68 -1.30
N ARG A 107 10.94 -4.25 -2.51
CA ARG A 107 11.42 -5.61 -2.74
C ARG A 107 12.90 -5.60 -3.11
N ASP A 108 13.74 -6.24 -2.31
CA ASP A 108 15.17 -6.39 -2.59
C ASP A 108 15.46 -7.52 -3.58
N LYS A 109 14.62 -8.58 -3.57
CA LYS A 109 14.83 -9.76 -4.40
C LYS A 109 13.66 -9.94 -5.37
N VAL A 110 13.91 -9.71 -6.65
CA VAL A 110 12.87 -9.74 -7.71
C VAL A 110 12.75 -11.11 -8.40
N ALA A 111 13.71 -12.02 -8.23
CA ALA A 111 13.69 -13.37 -8.79
C ALA A 111 14.48 -14.35 -7.92
N LEU A 112 14.01 -15.60 -7.89
CA LEU A 112 14.76 -16.70 -7.28
C LEU A 112 15.90 -17.12 -8.23
N LYS A 113 17.08 -17.40 -7.68
CA LYS A 113 18.17 -18.02 -8.43
C LYS A 113 17.80 -19.47 -8.75
N THR A 114 18.40 -20.03 -9.78
CA THR A 114 18.09 -21.41 -10.24
C THR A 114 18.26 -22.46 -9.13
N ASN A 115 19.20 -22.25 -8.22
CA ASN A 115 19.45 -23.13 -7.06
C ASN A 115 18.51 -22.89 -5.87
N GLU A 116 17.60 -21.93 -5.96
CA GLU A 116 16.62 -21.58 -4.92
C GLU A 116 15.16 -21.90 -5.34
N ARG A 117 15.01 -22.44 -6.56
CA ARG A 117 13.71 -22.80 -7.15
C ARG A 117 13.24 -24.19 -6.74
#